data_33c1f7cd981a1de6b6931d72f2073649
#
_entry.id   33c1f7cd981a1de6b6931d72f2073649
#
_cell.length_a   1.000
_cell.length_b   1.000
_cell.length_c   1.000
_cell.angle_alpha   90.00
_cell.angle_beta   90.00
_cell.angle_gamma   90.00
#
_symmetry.space_group_name_H-M   'P 1'
#
loop_
_entity.id
_entity.type
_entity.pdbx_description
1 polymer ?
#
loop_
_entity_poly.entity_id
_entity_poly.type
_entity_poly.pdbx_seq_one_letter_code
_entity_poly.pdbx_strand_id
1 'polypeptide(L)'
;IYPFAPKEDKEGSIAELARLCREFHVELIAIGNGTASRETEALVAEMMAANTDLKLTRITVSEAGASVYSASELASQELPELDVSIRGAVSIARRLQDPLAELVKIDPKSIGVGQYQHDVNQTGLAKTLDAVVEDCVNAVGVAVNNASPAILSYIAGLNKAIAQPIVEYRKEHGRFDNRQALKNVPRLGERTFEQAAGFLRIQAGSEPLDASAVHPESYGLVQKIAAAKATTVKDIIGNTEIIRSVNAEEFVDEQVGLPTIQDVLSELEKPGRD
;
A
#
# COMPACT_ATOMS: atom_id res chain seq x y z
N ILE A 1 16.79 17.54 -15.17
CA ILE A 1 16.36 17.92 -16.53
C ILE A 1 15.63 19.26 -16.48
N TYR A 2 15.72 20.06 -17.52
CA TYR A 2 15.13 21.40 -17.60
C TYR A 2 14.56 21.64 -19.01
N PRO A 3 13.47 20.95 -19.38
CA PRO A 3 12.96 20.97 -20.74
C PRO A 3 12.27 22.28 -21.13
N PHE A 4 11.90 23.10 -20.14
CA PHE A 4 11.13 24.33 -20.30
C PHE A 4 11.94 25.57 -19.88
N ALA A 5 11.37 26.77 -20.13
CA ALA A 5 11.98 28.01 -19.72
C ALA A 5 12.41 27.97 -18.23
N PRO A 6 13.54 28.61 -17.87
CA PRO A 6 14.40 29.46 -18.70
C PRO A 6 15.51 28.73 -19.49
N LYS A 7 15.74 27.42 -19.26
CA LYS A 7 16.86 26.72 -19.92
C LYS A 7 16.49 26.12 -21.28
N GLU A 8 15.25 25.70 -21.44
CA GLU A 8 14.66 25.13 -22.70
C GLU A 8 15.50 24.00 -23.32
N ASP A 9 16.17 23.20 -22.48
CA ASP A 9 16.97 22.06 -22.93
C ASP A 9 16.06 20.84 -23.10
N LYS A 10 15.28 20.83 -24.16
CA LYS A 10 14.34 19.77 -24.48
C LYS A 10 15.05 18.51 -24.95
N GLU A 11 16.00 18.64 -25.86
CA GLU A 11 16.74 17.51 -26.42
C GLU A 11 17.57 16.78 -25.37
N GLY A 12 18.33 17.53 -24.55
CA GLY A 12 19.08 16.96 -23.44
C GLY A 12 18.19 16.29 -22.41
N SER A 13 17.01 16.86 -22.15
CA SER A 13 16.01 16.25 -21.24
C SER A 13 15.45 14.94 -21.76
N ILE A 14 15.15 14.85 -23.07
CA ILE A 14 14.70 13.61 -23.72
C ILE A 14 15.79 12.55 -23.65
N ALA A 15 17.03 12.92 -24.00
CA ALA A 15 18.16 11.99 -23.98
C ALA A 15 18.42 11.43 -22.57
N GLU A 16 18.37 12.28 -21.55
CA GLU A 16 18.60 11.88 -20.16
C GLU A 16 17.46 10.99 -19.63
N LEU A 17 16.19 11.30 -19.93
CA LEU A 17 15.06 10.45 -19.58
C LEU A 17 15.19 9.06 -20.21
N ALA A 18 15.52 8.99 -21.51
CA ALA A 18 15.71 7.73 -22.21
C ALA A 18 16.87 6.91 -21.63
N ARG A 19 17.98 7.60 -21.25
CA ARG A 19 19.13 6.97 -20.59
C ARG A 19 18.70 6.34 -19.24
N LEU A 20 18.00 7.10 -18.40
CA LEU A 20 17.52 6.62 -17.11
C LEU A 20 16.55 5.45 -17.28
N CYS A 21 15.62 5.53 -18.25
CA CYS A 21 14.68 4.44 -18.52
C CYS A 21 15.41 3.14 -18.88
N ARG A 22 16.49 3.20 -19.65
CA ARG A 22 17.31 2.03 -20.00
C ARG A 22 18.09 1.50 -18.81
N GLU A 23 18.78 2.40 -18.10
CA GLU A 23 19.63 2.05 -16.96
C GLU A 23 18.87 1.36 -15.83
N PHE A 24 17.68 1.87 -15.52
CA PHE A 24 16.84 1.36 -14.41
C PHE A 24 15.71 0.44 -14.87
N HIS A 25 15.67 0.05 -16.14
CA HIS A 25 14.63 -0.83 -16.70
C HIS A 25 13.21 -0.33 -16.37
N VAL A 26 12.98 0.97 -16.57
CA VAL A 26 11.69 1.60 -16.28
C VAL A 26 10.65 1.09 -17.27
N GLU A 27 9.49 0.70 -16.77
CA GLU A 27 8.35 0.26 -17.58
C GLU A 27 7.22 1.30 -17.56
N LEU A 28 7.17 2.15 -16.51
CA LEU A 28 6.06 3.04 -16.24
C LEU A 28 6.54 4.42 -15.81
N ILE A 29 5.98 5.46 -16.45
CA ILE A 29 6.27 6.86 -16.14
C ILE A 29 5.01 7.51 -15.56
N ALA A 30 5.07 7.92 -14.28
CA ALA A 30 4.02 8.68 -13.62
C ALA A 30 4.19 10.17 -13.90
N ILE A 31 3.11 10.83 -14.32
CA ILE A 31 3.08 12.28 -14.60
C ILE A 31 2.03 12.92 -13.69
N GLY A 32 2.42 13.90 -12.90
CA GLY A 32 1.47 14.66 -12.06
C GLY A 32 0.44 15.41 -12.91
N ASN A 33 -0.79 15.55 -12.41
CA ASN A 33 -1.90 16.20 -13.12
C ASN A 33 -2.02 17.71 -12.86
N GLY A 34 -1.01 18.34 -12.28
CA GLY A 34 -1.00 19.76 -11.95
C GLY A 34 -0.41 20.66 -13.02
N THR A 35 0.36 21.67 -12.57
CA THR A 35 0.99 22.65 -13.44
C THR A 35 1.93 21.99 -14.43
N ALA A 36 1.90 22.41 -15.72
CA ALA A 36 2.70 21.89 -16.81
C ALA A 36 2.53 20.37 -17.09
N SER A 37 1.43 19.78 -16.66
CA SER A 37 1.16 18.34 -16.89
C SER A 37 1.06 18.00 -18.39
N ARG A 38 0.42 18.86 -19.18
CA ARG A 38 0.26 18.66 -20.65
C ARG A 38 1.59 18.77 -21.38
N GLU A 39 2.41 19.73 -21.01
CA GLU A 39 3.75 19.93 -21.58
C GLU A 39 4.67 18.75 -21.21
N THR A 40 4.58 18.27 -19.99
CA THR A 40 5.33 17.08 -19.53
C THR A 40 4.85 15.82 -20.25
N GLU A 41 3.55 15.65 -20.43
CA GLU A 41 2.99 14.53 -21.18
C GLU A 41 3.45 14.55 -22.65
N ALA A 42 3.45 15.73 -23.29
CA ALA A 42 3.94 15.87 -24.65
C ALA A 42 5.43 15.53 -24.78
N LEU A 43 6.26 16.01 -23.83
CA LEU A 43 7.69 15.68 -23.76
C LEU A 43 7.94 14.18 -23.65
N VAL A 44 7.23 13.52 -22.74
CA VAL A 44 7.33 12.05 -22.54
C VAL A 44 6.85 11.29 -23.78
N ALA A 45 5.75 11.75 -24.42
CA ALA A 45 5.27 11.14 -25.66
C ALA A 45 6.31 11.23 -26.77
N GLU A 46 6.97 12.36 -26.93
CA GLU A 46 8.03 12.57 -27.92
C GLU A 46 9.26 11.69 -27.62
N MET A 47 9.66 11.60 -26.36
CA MET A 47 10.73 10.71 -25.91
C MET A 47 10.42 9.25 -26.24
N MET A 48 9.20 8.78 -25.97
CA MET A 48 8.77 7.41 -26.29
C MET A 48 8.73 7.16 -27.79
N ALA A 49 8.27 8.11 -28.60
CA ALA A 49 8.24 8.00 -30.06
C ALA A 49 9.66 7.93 -30.68
N ALA A 50 10.60 8.66 -30.10
CA ALA A 50 12.01 8.66 -30.54
C ALA A 50 12.80 7.42 -30.06
N ASN A 51 12.30 6.68 -29.06
CA ASN A 51 12.99 5.53 -28.44
C ASN A 51 12.06 4.31 -28.40
N THR A 52 11.73 3.78 -29.57
CA THR A 52 10.78 2.65 -29.74
C THR A 52 11.28 1.31 -29.19
N ASP A 53 12.56 1.22 -28.87
CA ASP A 53 13.19 0.10 -28.16
C ASP A 53 12.72 0.00 -26.71
N LEU A 54 12.27 1.11 -26.12
CA LEU A 54 11.75 1.18 -24.76
C LEU A 54 10.25 0.86 -24.75
N LYS A 55 9.88 -0.21 -24.06
CA LYS A 55 8.48 -0.58 -23.84
C LYS A 55 7.91 0.18 -22.64
N LEU A 56 7.65 1.46 -22.82
CA LEU A 56 7.18 2.35 -21.77
C LEU A 56 5.68 2.56 -21.82
N THR A 57 5.06 2.67 -20.65
CA THR A 57 3.70 3.19 -20.46
C THR A 57 3.79 4.50 -19.69
N ARG A 58 2.94 5.49 -20.03
CA ARG A 58 2.79 6.72 -19.26
C ARG A 58 1.41 6.78 -18.64
N ILE A 59 1.32 7.26 -17.42
CA ILE A 59 0.06 7.41 -16.68
C ILE A 59 0.04 8.75 -15.97
N THR A 60 -1.09 9.45 -16.06
CA THR A 60 -1.34 10.67 -15.29
C THR A 60 -1.82 10.32 -13.89
N VAL A 61 -1.16 10.87 -12.87
CA VAL A 61 -1.40 10.59 -11.45
C VAL A 61 -1.80 11.88 -10.74
N SER A 62 -2.78 11.79 -9.83
CA SER A 62 -3.15 12.94 -8.99
C SER A 62 -1.97 13.37 -8.13
N GLU A 63 -1.63 14.65 -8.17
CA GLU A 63 -0.59 15.27 -7.32
C GLU A 63 -1.17 16.00 -6.09
N ALA A 64 -2.49 15.85 -5.83
CA ALA A 64 -3.13 16.51 -4.69
C ALA A 64 -2.36 16.27 -3.39
N GLY A 65 -1.99 17.35 -2.70
CA GLY A 65 -1.20 17.32 -1.46
C GLY A 65 0.27 16.91 -1.59
N ALA A 66 0.81 16.64 -2.80
CA ALA A 66 2.20 16.26 -2.97
C ALA A 66 3.17 17.35 -2.49
N SER A 67 2.83 18.62 -2.66
CA SER A 67 3.61 19.76 -2.15
C SER A 67 3.60 19.84 -0.61
N VAL A 68 2.48 19.47 0.02
CA VAL A 68 2.38 19.40 1.49
C VAL A 68 3.30 18.31 2.02
N TYR A 69 3.26 17.11 1.43
CA TYR A 69 4.16 16.01 1.81
C TYR A 69 5.62 16.40 1.59
N SER A 70 5.99 16.89 0.40
CA SER A 70 7.39 17.16 0.04
C SER A 70 8.07 18.18 0.95
N ALA A 71 7.32 19.13 1.51
CA ALA A 71 7.78 20.12 2.47
C ALA A 71 7.72 19.65 3.94
N SER A 72 7.17 18.46 4.21
CA SER A 72 6.99 17.96 5.56
C SER A 72 8.29 17.46 6.19
N GLU A 73 8.30 17.40 7.52
CA GLU A 73 9.39 16.77 8.29
C GLU A 73 9.52 15.28 7.94
N LEU A 74 8.39 14.58 7.75
CA LEU A 74 8.37 13.18 7.36
C LEU A 74 9.11 12.95 6.03
N ALA A 75 8.84 13.78 5.02
CA ALA A 75 9.54 13.68 3.73
C ALA A 75 11.02 13.96 3.85
N SER A 76 11.42 14.88 4.74
CA SER A 76 12.84 15.18 5.03
C SER A 76 13.53 14.00 5.71
N GLN A 77 12.85 13.26 6.56
CA GLN A 77 13.37 12.05 7.21
C GLN A 77 13.43 10.84 6.25
N GLU A 78 12.42 10.69 5.37
CA GLU A 78 12.39 9.61 4.38
C GLU A 78 13.40 9.78 3.24
N LEU A 79 13.62 11.01 2.82
CA LEU A 79 14.43 11.38 1.63
C LEU A 79 15.34 12.56 1.94
N PRO A 80 16.28 12.43 2.89
CA PRO A 80 17.09 13.56 3.39
C PRO A 80 17.98 14.18 2.31
N GLU A 81 18.48 13.37 1.38
CA GLU A 81 19.40 13.82 0.32
C GLU A 81 18.71 14.47 -0.90
N LEU A 82 17.35 14.43 -0.94
CA LEU A 82 16.60 14.95 -2.07
C LEU A 82 16.01 16.31 -1.77
N ASP A 83 15.98 17.20 -2.76
CA ASP A 83 15.28 18.47 -2.66
C ASP A 83 13.74 18.28 -2.65
N VAL A 84 13.01 19.33 -2.26
CA VAL A 84 11.55 19.31 -2.13
C VAL A 84 10.84 18.91 -3.43
N SER A 85 11.34 19.37 -4.60
CA SER A 85 10.73 19.05 -5.90
C SER A 85 10.86 17.56 -6.22
N ILE A 86 12.04 17.00 -5.97
CA ILE A 86 12.30 15.56 -6.20
C ILE A 86 11.50 14.70 -5.20
N ARG A 87 11.40 15.11 -3.93
CA ARG A 87 10.53 14.41 -2.96
C ARG A 87 9.07 14.35 -3.42
N GLY A 88 8.57 15.45 -4.01
CA GLY A 88 7.23 15.51 -4.61
C GLY A 88 7.09 14.53 -5.78
N ALA A 89 8.05 14.49 -6.69
CA ALA A 89 8.06 13.58 -7.82
C ALA A 89 8.11 12.11 -7.37
N VAL A 90 8.91 11.77 -6.36
CA VAL A 90 8.97 10.42 -5.78
C VAL A 90 7.61 10.03 -5.18
N SER A 91 6.95 10.94 -4.44
CA SER A 91 5.63 10.67 -3.87
C SER A 91 4.59 10.41 -4.95
N ILE A 92 4.56 11.22 -6.03
CA ILE A 92 3.64 11.02 -7.16
C ILE A 92 3.86 9.65 -7.81
N ALA A 93 5.10 9.24 -8.03
CA ALA A 93 5.41 7.92 -8.60
C ALA A 93 4.98 6.77 -7.67
N ARG A 94 5.24 6.90 -6.36
CA ARG A 94 4.85 5.90 -5.34
C ARG A 94 3.34 5.73 -5.20
N ARG A 95 2.53 6.77 -5.48
CA ARG A 95 1.06 6.66 -5.50
C ARG A 95 0.55 5.65 -6.52
N LEU A 96 1.30 5.45 -7.59
CA LEU A 96 0.96 4.46 -8.60
C LEU A 96 1.23 3.04 -8.12
N GLN A 97 2.20 2.86 -7.23
CA GLN A 97 2.55 1.57 -6.64
C GLN A 97 1.64 1.21 -5.45
N ASP A 98 1.43 2.17 -4.55
CA ASP A 98 0.56 2.02 -3.37
C ASP A 98 -0.02 3.40 -2.99
N PRO A 99 -1.20 3.77 -3.55
CA PRO A 99 -1.80 5.06 -3.32
C PRO A 99 -2.10 5.31 -1.84
N LEU A 100 -2.57 4.30 -1.12
CA LEU A 100 -2.95 4.44 0.29
C LEU A 100 -1.71 4.69 1.16
N ALA A 101 -0.62 3.97 0.93
CA ALA A 101 0.64 4.14 1.67
C ALA A 101 1.24 5.55 1.53
N GLU A 102 1.00 6.22 0.40
CA GLU A 102 1.46 7.59 0.19
C GLU A 102 0.45 8.64 0.71
N LEU A 103 -0.84 8.44 0.48
CA LEU A 103 -1.87 9.41 0.87
C LEU A 103 -2.02 9.55 2.38
N VAL A 104 -1.81 8.48 3.16
CA VAL A 104 -1.85 8.55 4.64
C VAL A 104 -0.76 9.43 5.26
N LYS A 105 0.27 9.80 4.49
CA LYS A 105 1.34 10.71 4.91
C LYS A 105 0.92 12.18 4.88
N ILE A 106 -0.25 12.49 4.33
CA ILE A 106 -0.76 13.83 4.12
C ILE A 106 -2.00 14.02 4.99
N ASP A 107 -2.09 15.13 5.74
CA ASP A 107 -3.32 15.47 6.45
C ASP A 107 -4.48 15.58 5.43
N PRO A 108 -5.54 14.78 5.56
CA PRO A 108 -6.67 14.77 4.63
C PRO A 108 -7.28 16.16 4.40
N LYS A 109 -7.28 17.04 5.41
CA LYS A 109 -7.74 18.43 5.29
C LYS A 109 -6.96 19.25 4.29
N SER A 110 -5.68 18.90 4.06
CA SER A 110 -4.80 19.59 3.10
C SER A 110 -5.09 19.19 1.65
N ILE A 111 -5.86 18.15 1.41
CA ILE A 111 -6.19 17.66 0.05
C ILE A 111 -7.51 18.27 -0.44
N GLY A 112 -8.36 18.77 0.46
CA GLY A 112 -9.70 19.24 0.15
C GLY A 112 -10.72 18.10 0.11
N VAL A 113 -11.44 17.91 1.22
CA VAL A 113 -12.40 16.83 1.41
C VAL A 113 -13.85 17.24 1.15
N GLY A 114 -14.11 18.53 1.00
CA GLY A 114 -15.44 19.04 0.71
C GLY A 114 -15.49 20.55 0.53
N GLN A 115 -16.49 21.03 -0.21
CA GLN A 115 -16.68 22.46 -0.50
C GLN A 115 -16.81 23.31 0.77
N TYR A 116 -17.48 22.79 1.80
CA TYR A 116 -17.76 23.49 3.05
C TYR A 116 -16.88 23.02 4.21
N GLN A 117 -15.72 22.43 3.94
CA GLN A 117 -14.86 21.90 5.00
C GLN A 117 -14.42 22.96 6.03
N HIS A 118 -14.36 24.24 5.63
CA HIS A 118 -13.97 25.34 6.52
C HIS A 118 -15.11 25.84 7.41
N ASP A 119 -16.37 25.49 7.07
CA ASP A 119 -17.57 25.94 7.78
C ASP A 119 -18.00 24.98 8.91
N VAL A 120 -17.38 23.81 8.99
CA VAL A 120 -17.67 22.81 10.02
C VAL A 120 -16.67 22.88 11.18
N ASN A 121 -17.00 22.22 12.30
CA ASN A 121 -16.11 22.12 13.44
C ASN A 121 -14.81 21.38 13.06
N GLN A 122 -13.67 22.06 13.09
CA GLN A 122 -12.40 21.54 12.62
C GLN A 122 -11.85 20.37 13.46
N THR A 123 -12.13 20.34 14.76
CA THR A 123 -11.75 19.21 15.62
C THR A 123 -12.60 17.98 15.34
N GLY A 124 -13.89 18.17 15.11
CA GLY A 124 -14.81 17.10 14.69
C GLY A 124 -14.41 16.53 13.33
N LEU A 125 -14.16 17.40 12.34
CA LEU A 125 -13.71 17.01 11.00
C LEU A 125 -12.42 16.19 11.06
N ALA A 126 -11.42 16.65 11.80
CA ALA A 126 -10.16 15.92 11.94
C ALA A 126 -10.37 14.50 12.48
N LYS A 127 -11.13 14.36 13.58
CA LYS A 127 -11.42 13.04 14.19
C LYS A 127 -12.17 12.11 13.24
N THR A 128 -13.15 12.64 12.50
CA THR A 128 -13.91 11.83 11.53
C THR A 128 -13.03 11.38 10.38
N LEU A 129 -12.18 12.27 9.86
CA LEU A 129 -11.25 11.93 8.78
C LEU A 129 -10.21 10.89 9.23
N ASP A 130 -9.66 11.02 10.44
CA ASP A 130 -8.75 10.03 11.01
C ASP A 130 -9.42 8.65 11.12
N ALA A 131 -10.66 8.60 11.60
CA ALA A 131 -11.42 7.35 11.68
C ALA A 131 -11.67 6.73 10.29
N VAL A 132 -12.04 7.53 9.30
CA VAL A 132 -12.22 7.05 7.91
C VAL A 132 -10.91 6.52 7.33
N VAL A 133 -9.78 7.17 7.57
CA VAL A 133 -8.46 6.69 7.13
C VAL A 133 -8.13 5.36 7.80
N GLU A 134 -8.35 5.24 9.11
CA GLU A 134 -8.15 4.00 9.85
C GLU A 134 -9.01 2.87 9.28
N ASP A 135 -10.29 3.09 9.06
CA ASP A 135 -11.21 2.12 8.45
C ASP A 135 -10.73 1.67 7.06
N CYS A 136 -10.34 2.62 6.20
CA CYS A 136 -9.82 2.33 4.86
C CYS A 136 -8.52 1.49 4.91
N VAL A 137 -7.59 1.86 5.79
CA VAL A 137 -6.30 1.15 5.93
C VAL A 137 -6.53 -0.28 6.40
N ASN A 138 -7.40 -0.48 7.40
CA ASN A 138 -7.70 -1.81 7.93
C ASN A 138 -8.48 -2.65 6.91
N ALA A 139 -9.45 -2.08 6.19
CA ALA A 139 -10.20 -2.77 5.14
C ALA A 139 -9.29 -3.30 4.00
N VAL A 140 -8.35 -2.48 3.54
CA VAL A 140 -7.39 -2.86 2.49
C VAL A 140 -6.30 -3.79 3.03
N GLY A 141 -5.87 -3.58 4.27
CA GLY A 141 -4.70 -4.23 4.87
C GLY A 141 -3.37 -3.64 4.38
N VAL A 142 -2.29 -3.96 5.07
CA VAL A 142 -0.98 -3.34 4.85
C VAL A 142 0.11 -4.39 4.62
N ALA A 143 0.88 -4.24 3.53
CA ALA A 143 2.03 -5.07 3.24
C ALA A 143 3.19 -4.72 4.19
N VAL A 144 3.35 -5.47 5.28
CA VAL A 144 4.27 -5.13 6.38
C VAL A 144 5.73 -4.99 5.93
N ASN A 145 6.13 -5.73 4.91
CA ASN A 145 7.49 -5.70 4.38
C ASN A 145 7.84 -4.42 3.61
N ASN A 146 6.84 -3.65 3.16
CA ASN A 146 7.04 -2.41 2.40
C ASN A 146 6.49 -1.17 3.14
N ALA A 147 5.70 -1.38 4.18
CA ALA A 147 4.99 -0.33 4.89
C ALA A 147 5.92 0.69 5.56
N SER A 148 5.52 1.96 5.53
CA SER A 148 6.13 3.02 6.33
C SER A 148 5.53 3.02 7.75
N PRO A 149 6.19 3.65 8.75
CA PRO A 149 5.61 3.83 10.07
C PRO A 149 4.28 4.59 10.03
N ALA A 150 4.11 5.49 9.04
CA ALA A 150 2.90 6.28 8.88
C ALA A 150 1.67 5.39 8.66
N ILE A 151 1.70 4.49 7.66
CA ILE A 151 0.56 3.60 7.38
C ILE A 151 0.39 2.55 8.48
N LEU A 152 1.46 2.01 9.04
CA LEU A 152 1.40 1.03 10.13
C LEU A 152 0.71 1.59 11.37
N SER A 153 0.82 2.89 11.63
CA SER A 153 0.17 3.51 12.80
C SER A 153 -1.35 3.58 12.73
N TYR A 154 -1.95 3.32 11.56
CA TYR A 154 -3.40 3.22 11.35
C TYR A 154 -3.93 1.78 11.47
N ILE A 155 -3.06 0.80 11.61
CA ILE A 155 -3.50 -0.59 11.82
C ILE A 155 -4.06 -0.74 13.25
N ALA A 156 -5.23 -1.37 13.35
CA ALA A 156 -5.86 -1.66 14.62
C ALA A 156 -4.90 -2.40 15.58
N GLY A 157 -4.80 -1.95 16.80
CA GLY A 157 -3.85 -2.46 17.79
C GLY A 157 -2.43 -1.91 17.70
N LEU A 158 -2.04 -1.28 16.58
CA LEU A 158 -0.77 -0.60 16.45
C LEU A 158 -0.90 0.90 16.77
N ASN A 159 0.22 1.51 17.10
CA ASN A 159 0.35 2.97 17.26
C ASN A 159 1.75 3.39 16.80
N LYS A 160 2.03 4.69 16.79
CA LYS A 160 3.33 5.23 16.36
C LYS A 160 4.52 4.63 17.13
N ALA A 161 4.34 4.28 18.42
CA ALA A 161 5.39 3.71 19.25
C ALA A 161 5.71 2.24 18.93
N ILE A 162 4.82 1.55 18.19
CA ILE A 162 5.00 0.16 17.73
C ILE A 162 5.33 0.12 16.24
N ALA A 163 4.75 1.03 15.45
CA ALA A 163 4.98 1.11 14.01
C ALA A 163 6.46 1.32 13.65
N GLN A 164 7.14 2.20 14.37
CA GLN A 164 8.56 2.45 14.15
C GLN A 164 9.44 1.22 14.44
N PRO A 165 9.34 0.53 15.60
CA PRO A 165 10.04 -0.72 15.86
C PRO A 165 9.84 -1.81 14.80
N ILE A 166 8.67 -1.94 14.18
CA ILE A 166 8.46 -2.90 13.08
C ILE A 166 9.39 -2.59 11.89
N VAL A 167 9.48 -1.32 11.51
CA VAL A 167 10.32 -0.90 10.40
C VAL A 167 11.82 -1.04 10.73
N GLU A 168 12.22 -0.72 11.96
CA GLU A 168 13.59 -0.88 12.44
C GLU A 168 13.99 -2.36 12.46
N TYR A 169 13.15 -3.21 13.04
CA TYR A 169 13.39 -4.65 13.07
C TYR A 169 13.58 -5.21 11.65
N ARG A 170 12.72 -4.81 10.70
CA ARG A 170 12.85 -5.21 9.29
C ARG A 170 14.15 -4.75 8.64
N LYS A 171 14.66 -3.55 8.98
CA LYS A 171 15.94 -3.05 8.48
C LYS A 171 17.13 -3.86 9.02
N GLU A 172 17.06 -4.30 10.26
CA GLU A 172 18.14 -5.02 10.94
C GLU A 172 18.16 -6.52 10.62
N HIS A 173 16.96 -7.15 10.54
CA HIS A 173 16.81 -8.60 10.43
C HIS A 173 16.32 -9.07 9.06
N GLY A 174 16.01 -8.14 8.13
CA GLY A 174 15.44 -8.46 6.84
C GLY A 174 13.91 -8.58 6.85
N ARG A 175 13.36 -9.10 5.77
CA ARG A 175 11.92 -9.26 5.58
C ARG A 175 11.32 -10.23 6.59
N PHE A 176 10.08 -9.94 7.01
CA PHE A 176 9.26 -10.93 7.72
C PHE A 176 8.84 -12.02 6.73
N ASP A 177 9.09 -13.27 7.09
CA ASP A 177 8.72 -14.44 6.29
C ASP A 177 7.29 -14.92 6.57
N ASN A 178 6.80 -14.64 7.76
CA ASN A 178 5.43 -14.95 8.19
C ASN A 178 4.98 -13.98 9.30
N ARG A 179 3.66 -13.97 9.57
CA ARG A 179 3.07 -13.11 10.62
C ARG A 179 3.61 -13.44 12.02
N GLN A 180 3.93 -14.71 12.31
CA GLN A 180 4.46 -15.09 13.62
C GLN A 180 5.80 -14.42 13.93
N ALA A 181 6.61 -14.13 12.90
CA ALA A 181 7.89 -13.42 13.07
C ALA A 181 7.71 -11.99 13.64
N LEU A 182 6.53 -11.39 13.49
CA LEU A 182 6.20 -10.09 14.09
C LEU A 182 6.26 -10.09 15.62
N LYS A 183 6.04 -11.24 16.26
CA LYS A 183 6.14 -11.37 17.72
C LYS A 183 7.55 -11.12 18.26
N ASN A 184 8.57 -11.16 17.41
CA ASN A 184 9.95 -10.84 17.77
C ASN A 184 10.22 -9.32 17.80
N VAL A 185 9.29 -8.51 17.32
CA VAL A 185 9.43 -7.05 17.29
C VAL A 185 9.29 -6.50 18.73
N PRO A 186 10.23 -5.69 19.21
CA PRO A 186 10.12 -5.06 20.52
C PRO A 186 8.80 -4.31 20.69
N ARG A 187 8.16 -4.45 21.84
CA ARG A 187 6.86 -3.84 22.22
C ARG A 187 5.63 -4.40 21.50
N LEU A 188 5.78 -5.29 20.54
CA LEU A 188 4.67 -5.97 19.88
C LEU A 188 4.32 -7.22 20.72
N GLY A 189 3.53 -7.05 21.77
CA GLY A 189 3.08 -8.16 22.62
C GLY A 189 1.98 -9.00 22.00
N GLU A 190 1.65 -10.13 22.62
CA GLU A 190 0.65 -11.10 22.14
C GLU A 190 -0.68 -10.43 21.79
N ARG A 191 -1.24 -9.65 22.74
CA ARG A 191 -2.51 -8.95 22.55
C ARG A 191 -2.49 -7.99 21.34
N THR A 192 -1.38 -7.28 21.15
CA THR A 192 -1.20 -6.36 20.01
C THR A 192 -1.11 -7.15 18.70
N PHE A 193 -0.40 -8.29 18.73
CA PHE A 193 -0.33 -9.19 17.59
C PHE A 193 -1.72 -9.71 17.19
N GLU A 194 -2.50 -10.22 18.14
CA GLU A 194 -3.86 -10.70 17.90
C GLU A 194 -4.76 -9.62 17.26
N GLN A 195 -4.66 -8.37 17.73
CA GLN A 195 -5.45 -7.29 17.17
C GLN A 195 -5.02 -6.87 15.75
N ALA A 196 -3.72 -6.92 15.45
CA ALA A 196 -3.15 -6.39 14.21
C ALA A 196 -2.99 -7.44 13.10
N ALA A 197 -2.86 -8.72 13.46
CA ALA A 197 -2.43 -9.78 12.54
C ALA A 197 -3.30 -9.92 11.30
N GLY A 198 -4.64 -9.80 11.44
CA GLY A 198 -5.57 -9.87 10.31
C GLY A 198 -5.42 -8.76 9.28
N PHE A 199 -4.82 -7.64 9.63
CA PHE A 199 -4.64 -6.46 8.76
C PHE A 199 -3.23 -6.35 8.16
N LEU A 200 -2.28 -7.15 8.65
CA LEU A 200 -0.90 -7.16 8.15
C LEU A 200 -0.73 -8.28 7.11
N ARG A 201 -0.25 -7.92 5.92
CA ARG A 201 -0.06 -8.84 4.79
C ARG A 201 1.42 -9.14 4.58
N ILE A 202 1.72 -10.41 4.30
CA ILE A 202 3.07 -10.84 3.90
C ILE A 202 2.95 -11.61 2.59
N GLN A 203 3.38 -10.96 1.51
CA GLN A 203 3.43 -11.56 0.19
C GLN A 203 4.66 -12.46 0.04
N ALA A 204 4.49 -13.60 -0.61
CA ALA A 204 5.57 -14.54 -0.88
C ALA A 204 6.36 -15.00 0.37
N GLY A 205 5.65 -15.16 1.50
CA GLY A 205 6.16 -15.72 2.74
C GLY A 205 5.99 -17.24 2.81
N SER A 206 6.43 -17.84 3.92
CA SER A 206 6.31 -19.28 4.18
C SER A 206 4.88 -19.75 4.46
N GLU A 207 4.01 -18.86 4.95
CA GLU A 207 2.60 -19.15 5.22
C GLU A 207 1.71 -18.47 4.16
N PRO A 208 1.06 -19.23 3.25
CA PRO A 208 0.25 -18.64 2.17
C PRO A 208 -0.90 -17.75 2.67
N LEU A 209 -1.52 -18.10 3.81
CA LEU A 209 -2.62 -17.33 4.38
C LEU A 209 -2.20 -15.94 4.88
N ASP A 210 -0.92 -15.72 5.12
CA ASP A 210 -0.41 -14.41 5.53
C ASP A 210 -0.55 -13.34 4.42
N ALA A 211 -0.76 -13.74 3.18
CA ALA A 211 -1.08 -12.83 2.08
C ALA A 211 -2.56 -12.39 2.06
N SER A 212 -3.44 -13.08 2.79
CA SER A 212 -4.89 -12.86 2.84
C SER A 212 -5.33 -12.05 4.07
N ALA A 213 -6.63 -11.72 4.18
CA ALA A 213 -7.22 -11.11 5.36
C ALA A 213 -7.60 -12.14 6.44
N VAL A 214 -7.48 -13.42 6.17
CA VAL A 214 -7.78 -14.49 7.15
C VAL A 214 -6.92 -14.31 8.39
N HIS A 215 -7.57 -14.24 9.56
CA HIS A 215 -6.87 -14.13 10.82
C HIS A 215 -6.15 -15.42 11.19
N PRO A 216 -4.96 -15.38 11.82
CA PRO A 216 -4.20 -16.60 12.19
C PRO A 216 -4.98 -17.63 13.02
N GLU A 217 -5.93 -17.19 13.84
CA GLU A 217 -6.81 -18.08 14.60
C GLU A 217 -7.67 -18.98 13.71
N SER A 218 -7.98 -18.52 12.50
CA SER A 218 -8.80 -19.26 11.53
C SER A 218 -8.00 -20.15 10.58
N TYR A 219 -6.66 -20.21 10.69
CA TYR A 219 -5.84 -21.05 9.80
C TYR A 219 -6.18 -22.52 9.91
N GLY A 220 -6.45 -23.00 11.13
CA GLY A 220 -6.89 -24.38 11.35
C GLY A 220 -8.21 -24.71 10.65
N LEU A 221 -9.14 -23.78 10.59
CA LEU A 221 -10.39 -23.93 9.83
C LEU A 221 -10.11 -24.05 8.32
N VAL A 222 -9.27 -23.18 7.75
CA VAL A 222 -8.90 -23.24 6.32
C VAL A 222 -8.22 -24.55 5.98
N GLN A 223 -7.34 -25.06 6.85
CA GLN A 223 -6.70 -26.37 6.68
C GLN A 223 -7.72 -27.52 6.67
N LYS A 224 -8.71 -27.50 7.57
CA LYS A 224 -9.81 -28.48 7.58
C LYS A 224 -10.62 -28.44 6.28
N ILE A 225 -10.97 -27.23 5.80
CA ILE A 225 -11.71 -27.04 4.54
C ILE A 225 -10.88 -27.55 3.35
N ALA A 226 -9.62 -27.20 3.25
CA ALA A 226 -8.73 -27.65 2.17
C ALA A 226 -8.61 -29.17 2.14
N ALA A 227 -8.45 -29.81 3.31
CA ALA A 227 -8.39 -31.26 3.42
C ALA A 227 -9.72 -31.93 2.98
N ALA A 228 -10.87 -31.39 3.39
CA ALA A 228 -12.20 -31.90 2.99
C ALA A 228 -12.44 -31.80 1.48
N LYS A 229 -11.85 -30.80 0.81
CA LYS A 229 -11.91 -30.59 -0.64
C LYS A 229 -10.77 -31.28 -1.41
N ALA A 230 -9.94 -32.09 -0.73
CA ALA A 230 -8.77 -32.76 -1.30
C ALA A 230 -7.84 -31.80 -2.08
N THR A 231 -7.62 -30.60 -1.52
CA THR A 231 -6.79 -29.54 -2.09
C THR A 231 -5.77 -29.01 -1.07
N THR A 232 -4.89 -28.10 -1.49
CA THR A 232 -3.95 -27.44 -0.57
C THR A 232 -4.46 -26.07 -0.17
N VAL A 233 -3.95 -25.54 0.97
CA VAL A 233 -4.25 -24.17 1.40
C VAL A 233 -3.88 -23.14 0.32
N LYS A 234 -2.79 -23.37 -0.39
CA LYS A 234 -2.33 -22.48 -1.46
C LYS A 234 -3.30 -22.49 -2.67
N ASP A 235 -3.85 -23.64 -3.01
CA ASP A 235 -4.71 -23.79 -4.19
C ASP A 235 -6.16 -23.37 -3.93
N ILE A 236 -6.59 -23.29 -2.66
CA ILE A 236 -7.93 -22.79 -2.31
C ILE A 236 -7.99 -21.26 -2.33
N ILE A 237 -6.88 -20.57 -2.05
CA ILE A 237 -6.82 -19.11 -2.04
C ILE A 237 -7.12 -18.57 -3.44
N GLY A 238 -8.14 -17.71 -3.59
CA GLY A 238 -8.57 -17.13 -4.87
C GLY A 238 -9.32 -18.09 -5.80
N ASN A 239 -9.51 -19.35 -5.39
CA ASN A 239 -10.23 -20.34 -6.20
C ASN A 239 -11.73 -20.31 -5.91
N THR A 240 -12.42 -19.40 -6.58
CA THR A 240 -13.87 -19.17 -6.43
C THR A 240 -14.70 -20.45 -6.62
N GLU A 241 -14.29 -21.37 -7.51
CA GLU A 241 -15.03 -22.60 -7.79
C GLU A 241 -14.98 -23.56 -6.59
N ILE A 242 -13.80 -23.79 -6.03
CA ILE A 242 -13.64 -24.62 -4.82
C ILE A 242 -14.36 -23.97 -3.65
N ILE A 243 -14.16 -22.66 -3.42
CA ILE A 243 -14.74 -21.93 -2.28
C ILE A 243 -16.26 -22.00 -2.31
N ARG A 244 -16.91 -21.76 -3.45
CA ARG A 244 -18.36 -21.84 -3.58
C ARG A 244 -18.93 -23.26 -3.44
N SER A 245 -18.10 -24.27 -3.64
CA SER A 245 -18.50 -25.66 -3.41
C SER A 245 -18.49 -26.06 -1.92
N VAL A 246 -17.98 -25.20 -1.03
CA VAL A 246 -17.90 -25.48 0.41
C VAL A 246 -19.28 -25.27 1.05
N ASN A 247 -19.77 -26.31 1.71
CA ASN A 247 -20.94 -26.18 2.58
C ASN A 247 -20.47 -25.73 3.97
N ALA A 248 -20.67 -24.44 4.28
CA ALA A 248 -20.20 -23.84 5.52
C ALA A 248 -20.75 -24.51 6.79
N GLU A 249 -21.97 -25.07 6.74
CA GLU A 249 -22.61 -25.72 7.89
C GLU A 249 -21.86 -26.98 8.37
N GLU A 250 -21.11 -27.64 7.48
CA GLU A 250 -20.32 -28.83 7.81
C GLU A 250 -19.12 -28.56 8.71
N PHE A 251 -18.70 -27.28 8.78
CA PHE A 251 -17.52 -26.85 9.55
C PHE A 251 -17.85 -26.09 10.82
N VAL A 252 -19.14 -25.95 11.16
CA VAL A 252 -19.58 -25.34 12.42
C VAL A 252 -19.22 -26.26 13.58
N ASP A 253 -18.53 -25.74 14.59
CA ASP A 253 -18.22 -26.46 15.82
C ASP A 253 -18.46 -25.56 17.05
N GLU A 254 -18.09 -26.04 18.24
CA GLU A 254 -18.28 -25.28 19.50
C GLU A 254 -17.48 -23.97 19.55
N GLN A 255 -16.43 -23.83 18.75
CA GLN A 255 -15.53 -22.69 18.76
C GLN A 255 -15.76 -21.76 17.55
N VAL A 256 -16.25 -22.29 16.42
CA VAL A 256 -16.39 -21.55 15.16
C VAL A 256 -17.85 -21.60 14.69
N GLY A 257 -18.49 -20.45 14.71
CA GLY A 257 -19.86 -20.28 14.22
C GLY A 257 -19.95 -20.07 12.71
N LEU A 258 -21.15 -20.27 12.16
CA LEU A 258 -21.44 -20.09 10.72
C LEU A 258 -21.01 -18.70 10.17
N PRO A 259 -21.23 -17.56 10.88
CA PRO A 259 -20.77 -16.26 10.39
C PRO A 259 -19.26 -16.20 10.17
N THR A 260 -18.47 -16.71 11.12
CA THR A 260 -16.99 -16.73 11.01
C THR A 260 -16.54 -17.56 9.81
N ILE A 261 -17.21 -18.68 9.52
CA ILE A 261 -16.88 -19.53 8.37
C ILE A 261 -17.18 -18.78 7.07
N GLN A 262 -18.31 -18.10 6.99
CA GLN A 262 -18.70 -17.30 5.83
C GLN A 262 -17.73 -16.15 5.58
N ASP A 263 -17.29 -15.47 6.64
CA ASP A 263 -16.28 -14.41 6.54
C ASP A 263 -14.96 -14.95 6.02
N VAL A 264 -14.48 -16.09 6.56
CA VAL A 264 -13.24 -16.72 6.09
C VAL A 264 -13.34 -17.15 4.62
N LEU A 265 -14.46 -17.70 4.18
CA LEU A 265 -14.67 -18.07 2.78
C LEU A 265 -14.69 -16.85 1.86
N SER A 266 -15.32 -15.76 2.29
CA SER A 266 -15.33 -14.48 1.56
C SER A 266 -13.92 -13.91 1.40
N GLU A 267 -13.11 -13.96 2.45
CA GLU A 267 -11.72 -13.50 2.44
C GLU A 267 -10.82 -14.37 1.56
N LEU A 268 -11.07 -15.68 1.51
CA LEU A 268 -10.35 -16.58 0.62
C LEU A 268 -10.72 -16.37 -0.86
N GLU A 269 -11.96 -15.95 -1.15
CA GLU A 269 -12.40 -15.66 -2.52
C GLU A 269 -11.71 -14.43 -3.11
N LYS A 270 -11.37 -13.44 -2.26
CA LYS A 270 -10.69 -12.20 -2.64
C LYS A 270 -9.45 -11.97 -1.79
N PRO A 271 -8.39 -12.74 -2.01
CA PRO A 271 -7.23 -12.75 -1.09
C PRO A 271 -6.29 -11.58 -1.25
N GLY A 272 -6.58 -10.60 -2.05
CA GLY A 272 -5.64 -9.53 -2.40
C GLY A 272 -5.97 -8.18 -1.79
N ARG A 273 -4.98 -7.28 -1.85
CA ARG A 273 -5.17 -5.83 -1.86
C ARG A 273 -5.51 -5.45 -3.29
N ASP A 274 -6.75 -5.05 -3.52
CA ASP A 274 -7.19 -4.47 -4.80
C ASP A 274 -6.86 -2.98 -4.86
#